data_ee89bc1570a994ca493ee828f85df3c8
#
_entry.id   ee89bc1570a994ca493ee828f85df3c8
#
_cell.length_a   1.000
_cell.length_b   1.000
_cell.length_c   1.000
_cell.angle_alpha   90.00
_cell.angle_beta   90.00
_cell.angle_gamma   90.00
#
_symmetry.space_group_name_H-M   'P 1'
#
loop_
_entity.id
_entity.type
_entity.pdbx_description
1 polymer ?
#
loop_
_entity_poly.entity_id
_entity_poly.type
_entity_poly.pdbx_seq_one_letter_code
_entity_poly.pdbx_strand_id
1 'polypeptide(L)'
;MFSPRKIFHPLTFFLCLTTGVSWSAGKERSTSTSRQFLVYGAEVGVRGIICDLAERTKSDLLRLLGLRDSWQTPLIVNLDYPRANFPETPLVQLDVSQLGYGLKLQLNLLLTREMRGVGVQRELLRAILVELMYRDRGSLAAGRPYVTPPDWLVEGMLALQPGRVSDNDAELLRSIVVSKRISPLENIVRQRRAQLDAPSRQLHEAYARALVQLLLDVPGGRLKIAQFITDLPDAPNDAVADLQAHFPETLGHAPAKWWALSVAQLSAMDRYETLSAEDTVAQLDRVLRFSIPARDGRVRDYSLGDYKTFPKLPASRAVLRQVGQQLLLLGVRAHPSYRTIVQENYELAEMLARGKTQWVPERLERVANYRAVIERQRPAIDDYLNWYEATHSNTTSGAFSEILETADEALPRRRDPISVYLDSLEMQTN
;
A
#
# COMPACT_ATOMS: atom_id res chain seq x y z
N MET A 1 -93.66 -15.93 -49.27
CA MET A 1 -94.34 -15.38 -48.12
C MET A 1 -93.33 -15.20 -47.03
N PHE A 2 -93.19 -14.04 -46.54
CA PHE A 2 -92.05 -13.45 -45.83
C PHE A 2 -91.74 -14.07 -44.49
N SER A 3 -90.44 -14.37 -44.30
CA SER A 3 -89.84 -14.73 -43.01
C SER A 3 -88.93 -13.57 -42.51
N PRO A 4 -89.02 -13.16 -41.21
CA PRO A 4 -88.17 -12.07 -40.70
C PRO A 4 -86.87 -12.61 -40.19
N ARG A 5 -85.81 -11.97 -40.67
CA ARG A 5 -84.40 -12.13 -40.19
C ARG A 5 -84.22 -11.60 -38.76
N LYS A 6 -83.74 -12.47 -37.90
CA LYS A 6 -83.20 -12.08 -36.58
C LYS A 6 -81.76 -11.56 -36.72
N ILE A 7 -81.56 -10.35 -36.29
CA ILE A 7 -80.22 -9.70 -36.24
C ILE A 7 -79.60 -10.08 -34.86
N PHE A 8 -78.53 -10.88 -34.88
CA PHE A 8 -77.68 -11.12 -33.73
C PHE A 8 -76.54 -10.10 -33.71
N HIS A 9 -76.48 -9.29 -32.62
CA HIS A 9 -75.29 -8.46 -32.33
C HIS A 9 -74.33 -9.26 -31.56
N PRO A 10 -73.06 -9.40 -31.97
CA PRO A 10 -72.03 -9.95 -31.11
C PRO A 10 -71.48 -8.85 -30.16
N LEU A 11 -71.64 -9.07 -28.86
CA LEU A 11 -71.06 -8.30 -27.78
C LEU A 11 -69.60 -8.62 -27.71
N THR A 12 -68.74 -7.75 -28.28
CA THR A 12 -67.28 -7.91 -28.26
C THR A 12 -66.79 -7.56 -26.88
N PHE A 13 -66.42 -8.58 -26.08
CA PHE A 13 -65.78 -8.44 -24.77
C PHE A 13 -64.29 -8.12 -25.00
N PHE A 14 -63.92 -6.86 -24.80
CA PHE A 14 -62.54 -6.40 -24.89
C PHE A 14 -61.83 -6.77 -23.58
N LEU A 15 -61.16 -7.91 -23.58
CA LEU A 15 -60.30 -8.36 -22.48
C LEU A 15 -58.99 -7.58 -22.56
N CYS A 16 -58.85 -6.48 -21.77
CA CYS A 16 -57.58 -5.78 -21.57
C CYS A 16 -56.65 -6.70 -20.81
N LEU A 17 -55.79 -7.44 -21.53
CA LEU A 17 -54.59 -8.05 -21.01
C LEU A 17 -53.58 -6.93 -20.69
N THR A 18 -53.59 -6.46 -19.45
CA THR A 18 -52.51 -5.70 -18.89
C THR A 18 -51.34 -6.66 -18.69
N THR A 19 -50.50 -6.82 -19.74
CA THR A 19 -49.18 -7.43 -19.60
C THR A 19 -48.38 -6.52 -18.69
N GLY A 20 -48.32 -6.87 -17.42
CA GLY A 20 -47.40 -6.30 -16.48
C GLY A 20 -45.99 -6.57 -16.98
N VAL A 21 -45.41 -5.61 -17.68
CA VAL A 21 -43.97 -5.57 -17.96
C VAL A 21 -43.33 -5.45 -16.60
N SER A 22 -42.93 -6.57 -16.02
CA SER A 22 -42.01 -6.59 -14.89
C SER A 22 -40.70 -5.98 -15.39
N TRP A 23 -40.55 -4.68 -15.21
CA TRP A 23 -39.23 -4.07 -15.32
C TRP A 23 -38.36 -4.79 -14.29
N SER A 24 -37.52 -5.69 -14.77
CA SER A 24 -36.37 -6.15 -14.01
C SER A 24 -35.61 -4.89 -13.68
N ALA A 25 -35.71 -4.46 -12.42
CA ALA A 25 -34.93 -3.33 -11.92
C ALA A 25 -33.46 -3.65 -12.19
N GLY A 26 -32.90 -3.02 -13.21
CA GLY A 26 -31.49 -3.19 -13.56
C GLY A 26 -30.68 -2.91 -12.30
N LYS A 27 -29.75 -3.80 -11.95
CA LYS A 27 -28.87 -3.58 -10.79
C LYS A 27 -28.32 -2.15 -10.87
N GLU A 28 -28.52 -1.34 -9.85
CA GLU A 28 -27.97 0.01 -9.77
C GLU A 28 -26.47 -0.05 -9.94
N ARG A 29 -25.92 0.89 -10.68
CA ARG A 29 -24.49 0.96 -10.98
C ARG A 29 -23.88 2.28 -10.56
N SER A 30 -22.60 2.23 -10.20
CA SER A 30 -21.73 3.40 -10.07
C SER A 30 -20.53 3.21 -10.99
N THR A 31 -20.04 4.31 -11.54
CA THR A 31 -18.86 4.30 -12.43
C THR A 31 -17.77 5.08 -11.71
N SER A 32 -16.56 4.56 -11.70
CA SER A 32 -15.41 5.25 -11.12
C SER A 32 -15.02 6.51 -11.91
N THR A 33 -14.21 7.36 -11.34
CA THR A 33 -13.78 8.64 -11.93
C THR A 33 -13.11 8.44 -13.29
N SER A 34 -12.25 7.43 -13.42
CA SER A 34 -11.60 7.08 -14.70
C SER A 34 -12.51 6.36 -15.69
N ARG A 35 -13.73 5.99 -15.29
CA ARG A 35 -14.68 5.16 -16.03
C ARG A 35 -14.20 3.73 -16.34
N GLN A 36 -13.14 3.30 -15.69
CA GLN A 36 -12.54 1.98 -15.91
C GLN A 36 -13.10 0.92 -14.96
N PHE A 37 -13.79 1.32 -13.88
CA PHE A 37 -14.45 0.42 -12.95
C PHE A 37 -15.97 0.67 -12.96
N LEU A 38 -16.72 -0.40 -13.21
CA LEU A 38 -18.19 -0.39 -13.22
C LEU A 38 -18.68 -1.26 -12.07
N VAL A 39 -19.22 -0.63 -11.02
CA VAL A 39 -19.65 -1.32 -9.80
C VAL A 39 -21.16 -1.45 -9.76
N TYR A 40 -21.67 -2.66 -9.63
CA TYR A 40 -23.08 -3.01 -9.63
C TYR A 40 -23.52 -3.59 -8.28
N GLY A 41 -24.77 -3.37 -7.90
CA GLY A 41 -25.38 -3.91 -6.68
C GLY A 41 -25.09 -3.06 -5.44
N ALA A 42 -25.53 -3.52 -4.27
CA ALA A 42 -25.45 -2.85 -2.98
C ALA A 42 -25.88 -1.36 -2.97
N GLU A 43 -25.71 -0.67 -1.82
CA GLU A 43 -26.02 0.74 -1.68
C GLU A 43 -24.97 1.63 -2.37
N VAL A 44 -25.37 2.84 -2.75
CA VAL A 44 -24.51 3.80 -3.46
C VAL A 44 -23.22 4.13 -2.70
N GLY A 45 -23.28 4.21 -1.37
CA GLY A 45 -22.09 4.45 -0.52
C GLY A 45 -21.06 3.33 -0.62
N VAL A 46 -21.51 2.07 -0.59
CA VAL A 46 -20.63 0.90 -0.73
C VAL A 46 -20.03 0.85 -2.13
N ARG A 47 -20.81 1.11 -3.17
CA ARG A 47 -20.31 1.20 -4.54
C ARG A 47 -19.23 2.28 -4.66
N GLY A 48 -19.44 3.45 -4.03
CA GLY A 48 -18.45 4.54 -4.00
C GLY A 48 -17.12 4.10 -3.37
N ILE A 49 -17.17 3.48 -2.19
CA ILE A 49 -15.97 2.96 -1.50
C ILE A 49 -15.20 1.96 -2.38
N ILE A 50 -15.90 1.07 -3.09
CA ILE A 50 -15.25 0.11 -3.99
C ILE A 50 -14.66 0.80 -5.22
N CYS A 51 -15.33 1.80 -5.80
CA CYS A 51 -14.76 2.61 -6.87
C CYS A 51 -13.45 3.29 -6.42
N ASP A 52 -13.44 3.93 -5.25
CA ASP A 52 -12.28 4.62 -4.71
C ASP A 52 -11.11 3.65 -4.39
N LEU A 53 -11.45 2.47 -3.86
CA LEU A 53 -10.45 1.44 -3.60
C LEU A 53 -9.82 0.93 -4.89
N ALA A 54 -10.62 0.72 -5.93
CA ALA A 54 -10.16 0.27 -7.24
C ALA A 54 -9.25 1.30 -7.92
N GLU A 55 -9.66 2.59 -7.93
CA GLU A 55 -8.86 3.68 -8.48
C GLU A 55 -7.53 3.84 -7.75
N ARG A 56 -7.53 3.81 -6.41
CA ARG A 56 -6.29 3.86 -5.62
C ARG A 56 -5.39 2.68 -5.92
N THR A 57 -5.92 1.45 -5.93
CA THR A 57 -5.14 0.24 -6.22
C THR A 57 -4.49 0.32 -7.60
N LYS A 58 -5.21 0.81 -8.61
CA LYS A 58 -4.68 1.03 -9.95
C LYS A 58 -3.59 2.10 -9.96
N SER A 59 -3.88 3.26 -9.38
CA SER A 59 -2.93 4.39 -9.34
C SER A 59 -1.62 4.01 -8.65
N ASP A 60 -1.70 3.29 -7.53
CA ASP A 60 -0.52 2.83 -6.79
C ASP A 60 0.30 1.82 -7.59
N LEU A 61 -0.35 0.89 -8.30
CA LEU A 61 0.34 -0.05 -9.18
C LEU A 61 1.03 0.67 -10.34
N LEU A 62 0.33 1.56 -11.05
CA LEU A 62 0.91 2.30 -12.17
C LEU A 62 2.10 3.16 -11.73
N ARG A 63 2.00 3.81 -10.56
CA ARG A 63 3.11 4.58 -9.95
C ARG A 63 4.29 3.66 -9.60
N LEU A 64 4.04 2.50 -9.01
CA LEU A 64 5.07 1.53 -8.66
C LEU A 64 5.86 1.06 -9.88
N LEU A 65 5.14 0.81 -10.99
CA LEU A 65 5.74 0.36 -12.25
C LEU A 65 6.25 1.50 -13.15
N GLY A 66 5.92 2.75 -12.84
CA GLY A 66 6.24 3.90 -13.70
C GLY A 66 5.48 3.90 -15.03
N LEU A 67 4.27 3.34 -15.06
CA LEU A 67 3.45 3.21 -16.25
C LEU A 67 2.44 4.34 -16.35
N ARG A 68 2.13 4.74 -17.61
CA ARG A 68 1.00 5.63 -17.90
C ARG A 68 -0.31 4.84 -17.91
N ASP A 69 -1.40 5.52 -17.56
CA ASP A 69 -2.74 4.95 -17.65
C ASP A 69 -3.19 4.86 -19.12
N SER A 70 -3.15 3.66 -19.68
CA SER A 70 -3.60 3.34 -21.03
C SER A 70 -4.63 2.21 -21.04
N TRP A 71 -5.44 2.13 -19.99
CA TRP A 71 -6.45 1.09 -19.75
C TRP A 71 -7.50 1.05 -20.87
N GLN A 72 -7.79 -0.14 -21.37
CA GLN A 72 -8.74 -0.35 -22.47
C GLN A 72 -10.02 -1.08 -22.04
N THR A 73 -9.92 -2.07 -21.16
CA THR A 73 -11.03 -2.93 -20.81
C THR A 73 -11.62 -2.58 -19.45
N PRO A 74 -12.89 -2.15 -19.34
CA PRO A 74 -13.46 -1.85 -18.04
C PRO A 74 -13.60 -3.12 -17.20
N LEU A 75 -13.24 -3.01 -15.89
CA LEU A 75 -13.45 -4.03 -14.89
C LEU A 75 -14.86 -3.90 -14.30
N ILE A 76 -15.63 -4.98 -14.37
CA ILE A 76 -16.96 -5.06 -13.78
C ILE A 76 -16.81 -5.61 -12.36
N VAL A 77 -17.39 -4.92 -11.37
CA VAL A 77 -17.46 -5.39 -9.99
C VAL A 77 -18.91 -5.60 -9.60
N ASN A 78 -19.27 -6.81 -9.24
CA ASN A 78 -20.60 -7.13 -8.73
C ASN A 78 -20.57 -7.26 -7.22
N LEU A 79 -21.47 -6.57 -6.56
CA LEU A 79 -21.67 -6.63 -5.12
C LEU A 79 -22.97 -7.39 -4.85
N ASP A 80 -22.88 -8.53 -4.19
CA ASP A 80 -24.01 -9.34 -3.80
C ASP A 80 -24.00 -9.61 -2.29
N TYR A 81 -25.19 -9.80 -1.70
CA TYR A 81 -25.34 -10.20 -0.30
C TYR A 81 -25.52 -11.72 -0.20
N PRO A 82 -25.11 -12.35 0.91
CA PRO A 82 -25.34 -13.77 1.13
C PRO A 82 -26.84 -14.09 1.08
N ARG A 83 -27.19 -15.16 0.39
CA ARG A 83 -28.57 -15.69 0.34
C ARG A 83 -28.64 -17.00 1.11
N ALA A 84 -29.69 -17.17 1.90
CA ALA A 84 -29.84 -18.28 2.85
C ALA A 84 -29.74 -19.71 2.26
N ASN A 85 -29.93 -19.89 0.96
CA ASN A 85 -29.99 -21.21 0.29
C ASN A 85 -28.91 -21.36 -0.81
N PHE A 86 -27.90 -20.52 -0.82
CA PHE A 86 -26.80 -20.66 -1.79
C PHE A 86 -25.65 -21.49 -1.21
N PRO A 87 -25.00 -22.32 -2.03
CA PRO A 87 -23.78 -23.01 -1.61
C PRO A 87 -22.70 -22.03 -1.22
N GLU A 88 -21.73 -22.47 -0.40
CA GLU A 88 -20.59 -21.68 0.01
C GLU A 88 -19.85 -21.14 -1.23
N THR A 89 -20.08 -19.88 -1.55
CA THR A 89 -19.37 -19.16 -2.61
C THR A 89 -18.19 -18.40 -2.01
N PRO A 90 -17.06 -18.34 -2.69
CA PRO A 90 -15.93 -17.53 -2.24
C PRO A 90 -16.37 -16.09 -1.99
N LEU A 91 -15.86 -15.47 -0.90
CA LEU A 91 -16.16 -14.07 -0.57
C LEU A 91 -15.72 -13.11 -1.69
N VAL A 92 -14.69 -13.49 -2.43
CA VAL A 92 -14.14 -12.73 -3.56
C VAL A 92 -13.76 -13.69 -4.66
N GLN A 93 -14.28 -13.47 -5.87
CA GLN A 93 -14.00 -14.30 -7.03
C GLN A 93 -13.80 -13.43 -8.27
N LEU A 94 -12.66 -13.61 -8.96
CA LEU A 94 -12.38 -13.01 -10.25
C LEU A 94 -12.72 -13.96 -11.37
N ASP A 95 -13.66 -13.58 -12.22
CA ASP A 95 -14.03 -14.28 -13.44
C ASP A 95 -13.43 -13.58 -14.65
N VAL A 96 -12.72 -14.32 -15.46
CA VAL A 96 -12.14 -13.85 -16.71
C VAL A 96 -12.82 -14.64 -17.84
N SER A 97 -13.49 -13.93 -18.73
CA SER A 97 -14.16 -14.52 -19.88
C SER A 97 -13.77 -13.79 -21.15
N GLN A 98 -13.68 -14.54 -22.25
CA GLN A 98 -13.43 -13.98 -23.55
C GLN A 98 -14.75 -13.69 -24.26
N LEU A 99 -14.89 -12.46 -24.70
CA LEU A 99 -15.96 -12.03 -25.59
C LEU A 99 -15.38 -11.82 -27.00
N GLY A 100 -16.23 -11.78 -28.01
CA GLY A 100 -15.79 -11.57 -29.42
C GLY A 100 -14.97 -10.28 -29.66
N TYR A 101 -14.93 -9.36 -28.67
CA TYR A 101 -14.24 -8.06 -28.73
C TYR A 101 -13.11 -7.92 -27.71
N GLY A 102 -12.70 -8.99 -27.03
CA GLY A 102 -11.64 -8.96 -26.02
C GLY A 102 -12.00 -9.64 -24.71
N LEU A 103 -11.21 -9.40 -23.68
CA LEU A 103 -11.45 -9.96 -22.34
C LEU A 103 -12.54 -9.18 -21.60
N LYS A 104 -13.40 -9.91 -20.89
CA LYS A 104 -14.28 -9.39 -19.87
C LYS A 104 -13.74 -9.79 -18.51
N LEU A 105 -13.43 -8.79 -17.69
CA LEU A 105 -12.98 -8.97 -16.33
C LEU A 105 -14.15 -8.67 -15.38
N GLN A 106 -14.51 -9.63 -14.55
CA GLN A 106 -15.62 -9.50 -13.62
C GLN A 106 -15.19 -9.97 -12.24
N LEU A 107 -15.24 -9.08 -11.27
CA LEU A 107 -14.97 -9.35 -9.87
C LEU A 107 -16.29 -9.44 -9.11
N ASN A 108 -16.57 -10.60 -8.55
CA ASN A 108 -17.76 -10.85 -7.74
C ASN A 108 -17.37 -10.78 -6.26
N LEU A 109 -18.04 -9.92 -5.50
CA LEU A 109 -17.82 -9.70 -4.08
C LEU A 109 -19.08 -10.07 -3.31
N LEU A 110 -18.94 -10.99 -2.37
CA LEU A 110 -20.00 -11.34 -1.42
C LEU A 110 -19.84 -10.50 -0.16
N LEU A 111 -20.72 -9.51 0.03
CA LEU A 111 -20.66 -8.56 1.14
C LEU A 111 -21.07 -9.24 2.46
N THR A 112 -20.10 -9.69 3.23
CA THR A 112 -20.27 -10.27 4.55
C THR A 112 -19.51 -9.46 5.60
N ARG A 113 -19.82 -9.66 6.89
CA ARG A 113 -19.05 -9.04 7.99
C ARG A 113 -17.62 -9.54 8.07
N GLU A 114 -17.33 -10.67 7.46
CA GLU A 114 -15.99 -11.31 7.44
C GLU A 114 -15.11 -10.82 6.29
N MET A 115 -15.70 -10.08 5.33
CA MET A 115 -14.97 -9.58 4.17
C MET A 115 -13.92 -8.55 4.60
N ARG A 116 -12.66 -8.88 4.36
CA ARG A 116 -11.53 -7.99 4.66
C ARG A 116 -11.19 -7.17 3.43
N GLY A 117 -11.03 -5.86 3.60
CA GLY A 117 -10.65 -4.94 2.51
C GLY A 117 -9.37 -5.35 1.79
N VAL A 118 -8.41 -5.97 2.50
CA VAL A 118 -7.18 -6.54 1.93
C VAL A 118 -7.46 -7.64 0.90
N GLY A 119 -8.45 -8.51 1.16
CA GLY A 119 -8.85 -9.55 0.20
C GLY A 119 -9.44 -8.95 -1.07
N VAL A 120 -10.28 -7.95 -0.94
CA VAL A 120 -10.85 -7.22 -2.08
C VAL A 120 -9.76 -6.54 -2.89
N GLN A 121 -8.84 -5.84 -2.22
CA GLN A 121 -7.75 -5.13 -2.88
C GLN A 121 -6.80 -6.08 -3.61
N ARG A 122 -6.53 -7.27 -3.06
CA ARG A 122 -5.74 -8.33 -3.72
C ARG A 122 -6.35 -8.75 -5.03
N GLU A 123 -7.65 -9.03 -5.06
CA GLU A 123 -8.31 -9.49 -6.29
C GLU A 123 -8.54 -8.34 -7.28
N LEU A 124 -8.74 -7.12 -6.82
CA LEU A 124 -8.69 -5.93 -7.68
C LEU A 124 -7.30 -5.80 -8.34
N LEU A 125 -6.22 -5.93 -7.57
CA LEU A 125 -4.86 -5.90 -8.09
C LEU A 125 -4.61 -7.03 -9.09
N ARG A 126 -5.08 -8.25 -8.79
CA ARG A 126 -5.02 -9.39 -9.72
C ARG A 126 -5.73 -9.08 -11.04
N ALA A 127 -6.93 -8.52 -10.96
CA ALA A 127 -7.70 -8.14 -12.15
C ALA A 127 -7.00 -7.04 -12.98
N ILE A 128 -6.39 -6.07 -12.31
CA ILE A 128 -5.60 -5.01 -12.96
C ILE A 128 -4.36 -5.60 -13.65
N LEU A 129 -3.67 -6.54 -13.02
CA LEU A 129 -2.54 -7.24 -13.63
C LEU A 129 -2.97 -8.07 -14.84
N VAL A 130 -4.13 -8.75 -14.78
CA VAL A 130 -4.68 -9.48 -15.94
C VAL A 130 -4.99 -8.50 -17.08
N GLU A 131 -5.53 -7.34 -16.80
CA GLU A 131 -5.75 -6.32 -17.83
C GLU A 131 -4.43 -5.88 -18.47
N LEU A 132 -3.38 -5.62 -17.68
CA LEU A 132 -2.05 -5.28 -18.19
C LEU A 132 -1.46 -6.40 -19.07
N MET A 133 -1.63 -7.66 -18.68
CA MET A 133 -1.14 -8.84 -19.43
C MET A 133 -1.79 -8.99 -20.81
N TYR A 134 -3.04 -8.57 -20.94
CA TYR A 134 -3.82 -8.83 -22.15
C TYR A 134 -4.24 -7.59 -22.92
N ARG A 135 -3.93 -6.41 -22.45
CA ARG A 135 -4.32 -5.11 -23.01
C ARG A 135 -4.02 -4.97 -24.50
N ASP A 136 -2.80 -5.29 -24.89
CA ASP A 136 -2.31 -5.11 -26.27
C ASP A 136 -2.44 -6.39 -27.11
N ARG A 137 -3.07 -7.42 -26.55
CA ARG A 137 -3.31 -8.70 -27.23
C ARG A 137 -4.69 -8.66 -27.87
N GLY A 138 -4.74 -8.84 -29.15
CA GLY A 138 -5.99 -9.02 -29.87
C GLY A 138 -6.85 -10.17 -29.30
N SER A 139 -7.76 -10.71 -30.03
CA SER A 139 -8.56 -11.85 -29.56
C SER A 139 -7.67 -13.05 -29.25
N LEU A 140 -7.78 -13.60 -28.04
CA LEU A 140 -7.20 -14.91 -27.73
C LEU A 140 -7.86 -15.97 -28.60
N ALA A 141 -7.09 -16.93 -29.09
CA ALA A 141 -7.64 -18.05 -29.84
C ALA A 141 -8.64 -18.83 -28.97
N ALA A 142 -9.80 -19.16 -29.50
CA ALA A 142 -10.82 -19.91 -28.78
C ALA A 142 -10.23 -21.22 -28.23
N GLY A 143 -10.47 -21.47 -26.93
CA GLY A 143 -9.96 -22.68 -26.23
C GLY A 143 -8.58 -22.53 -25.62
N ARG A 144 -7.85 -21.42 -25.78
CA ARG A 144 -6.64 -21.17 -24.99
C ARG A 144 -7.03 -20.76 -23.56
N PRO A 145 -6.50 -21.46 -22.52
CA PRO A 145 -6.69 -21.01 -21.15
C PRO A 145 -5.98 -19.67 -20.95
N TYR A 146 -6.61 -18.75 -20.24
CA TYR A 146 -5.92 -17.51 -19.83
C TYR A 146 -4.96 -17.81 -18.67
N VAL A 147 -3.84 -17.11 -18.68
CA VAL A 147 -2.84 -17.18 -17.62
C VAL A 147 -3.21 -16.16 -16.54
N THR A 148 -3.09 -16.53 -15.28
CA THR A 148 -3.25 -15.61 -14.16
C THR A 148 -1.89 -15.14 -13.66
N PRO A 149 -1.75 -13.91 -13.17
CA PRO A 149 -0.50 -13.47 -12.58
C PRO A 149 -0.15 -14.34 -11.37
N PRO A 150 1.14 -14.71 -11.21
CA PRO A 150 1.58 -15.56 -10.10
C PRO A 150 1.35 -14.87 -8.75
N ASP A 151 1.05 -15.68 -7.72
CA ASP A 151 0.69 -15.14 -6.40
C ASP A 151 1.80 -14.30 -5.76
N TRP A 152 3.08 -14.69 -5.95
CA TRP A 152 4.20 -13.88 -5.44
C TRP A 152 4.22 -12.45 -6.00
N LEU A 153 3.85 -12.29 -7.27
CA LEU A 153 3.79 -10.98 -7.90
C LEU A 153 2.65 -10.14 -7.31
N VAL A 154 1.46 -10.75 -7.17
CA VAL A 154 0.28 -10.09 -6.59
C VAL A 154 0.54 -9.69 -5.13
N GLU A 155 1.05 -10.62 -4.30
CA GLU A 155 1.32 -10.35 -2.88
C GLU A 155 2.45 -9.33 -2.71
N GLY A 156 3.53 -9.44 -3.49
CA GLY A 156 4.64 -8.50 -3.43
C GLY A 156 4.26 -7.08 -3.85
N MET A 157 3.52 -6.93 -4.95
CA MET A 157 2.99 -5.64 -5.39
C MET A 157 2.00 -5.05 -4.38
N LEU A 158 1.15 -5.89 -3.78
CA LEU A 158 0.20 -5.49 -2.76
C LEU A 158 0.91 -5.00 -1.49
N ALA A 159 1.96 -5.68 -1.06
CA ALA A 159 2.73 -5.34 0.13
C ALA A 159 3.54 -4.03 -0.02
N LEU A 160 3.89 -3.66 -1.25
CA LEU A 160 4.62 -2.43 -1.56
C LEU A 160 3.71 -1.21 -1.78
N GLN A 161 2.39 -1.36 -1.67
CA GLN A 161 1.48 -0.22 -1.76
C GLN A 161 1.59 0.70 -0.54
N PRO A 162 1.39 2.03 -0.70
CA PRO A 162 1.45 2.99 0.39
C PRO A 162 0.56 2.61 1.57
N GLY A 163 1.03 2.82 2.79
CA GLY A 163 0.30 2.51 4.01
C GLY A 163 0.30 1.03 4.42
N ARG A 164 1.05 0.16 3.73
CA ARG A 164 1.17 -1.27 4.03
C ARG A 164 2.54 -1.70 4.54
N VAL A 165 3.36 -0.77 4.96
CA VAL A 165 4.67 -1.11 5.56
C VAL A 165 4.41 -1.91 6.83
N SER A 166 4.83 -3.16 6.85
CA SER A 166 4.76 -4.04 8.01
C SER A 166 6.16 -4.16 8.62
N ASP A 167 6.36 -3.57 9.79
CA ASP A 167 7.59 -3.77 10.58
C ASP A 167 7.82 -5.26 10.88
N ASN A 168 6.75 -6.04 10.87
CA ASN A 168 6.76 -7.47 11.11
C ASN A 168 7.42 -8.26 9.97
N ASP A 169 7.31 -7.82 8.72
CA ASP A 169 7.89 -8.51 7.55
C ASP A 169 9.42 -8.42 7.59
N ALA A 170 9.96 -7.28 7.95
CA ALA A 170 11.40 -7.07 8.11
C ALA A 170 11.98 -7.92 9.24
N GLU A 171 11.27 -7.99 10.38
CA GLU A 171 11.68 -8.83 11.50
C GLU A 171 11.58 -10.32 11.16
N LEU A 172 10.54 -10.72 10.44
CA LEU A 172 10.38 -12.09 9.95
C LEU A 172 11.52 -12.48 9.01
N LEU A 173 11.84 -11.66 8.00
CA LEU A 173 12.99 -11.91 7.11
C LEU A 173 14.31 -12.01 7.86
N ARG A 174 14.50 -11.15 8.87
CA ARG A 174 15.70 -11.18 9.72
C ARG A 174 15.80 -12.49 10.51
N SER A 175 14.70 -12.95 11.11
CA SER A 175 14.68 -14.21 11.86
C SER A 175 14.98 -15.41 10.97
N ILE A 176 14.50 -15.39 9.73
CA ILE A 176 14.77 -16.40 8.71
C ILE A 176 16.25 -16.44 8.35
N VAL A 177 16.86 -15.28 8.10
CA VAL A 177 18.30 -15.18 7.78
C VAL A 177 19.15 -15.66 8.95
N VAL A 178 18.83 -15.24 10.18
CA VAL A 178 19.52 -15.70 11.40
C VAL A 178 19.41 -17.20 11.58
N SER A 179 18.25 -17.78 11.31
CA SER A 179 18.02 -19.23 11.37
C SER A 179 18.63 -20.02 10.22
N LYS A 180 19.24 -19.34 9.22
CA LYS A 180 19.79 -19.92 7.98
C LYS A 180 18.76 -20.76 7.19
N ARG A 181 17.49 -20.40 7.25
CA ARG A 181 16.37 -21.15 6.61
C ARG A 181 15.73 -20.34 5.48
N ILE A 182 16.53 -19.70 4.63
CA ILE A 182 16.01 -18.96 3.48
C ILE A 182 15.37 -19.96 2.51
N SER A 183 14.10 -19.74 2.17
CA SER A 183 13.40 -20.55 1.19
C SER A 183 14.00 -20.33 -0.21
N PRO A 184 14.23 -21.40 -1.01
CA PRO A 184 14.71 -21.27 -2.38
C PRO A 184 13.77 -20.39 -3.22
N LEU A 185 14.33 -19.59 -4.13
CA LEU A 185 13.56 -18.73 -5.04
C LEU A 185 12.50 -19.51 -5.80
N GLU A 186 12.86 -20.68 -6.29
CA GLU A 186 11.97 -21.56 -7.04
C GLU A 186 10.68 -21.92 -6.27
N ASN A 187 10.81 -22.18 -4.97
CA ASN A 187 9.64 -22.46 -4.12
C ASN A 187 8.74 -21.24 -4.01
N ILE A 188 9.30 -20.05 -3.86
CA ILE A 188 8.54 -18.80 -3.69
C ILE A 188 7.74 -18.48 -4.94
N VAL A 189 8.37 -18.60 -6.12
CA VAL A 189 7.72 -18.24 -7.39
C VAL A 189 6.66 -19.28 -7.83
N ARG A 190 6.75 -20.52 -7.35
CA ARG A 190 5.79 -21.60 -7.66
C ARG A 190 4.68 -21.75 -6.62
N GLN A 191 4.86 -21.21 -5.42
CA GLN A 191 3.86 -21.34 -4.35
C GLN A 191 2.54 -20.66 -4.72
N ARG A 192 1.44 -21.34 -4.39
CA ARG A 192 0.08 -20.81 -4.51
C ARG A 192 -0.46 -20.50 -3.12
N ARG A 193 -0.83 -19.25 -2.90
CA ARG A 193 -1.33 -18.75 -1.61
C ARG A 193 -2.51 -19.57 -1.07
N ALA A 194 -3.40 -20.03 -1.94
CA ALA A 194 -4.56 -20.83 -1.57
C ALA A 194 -4.21 -22.17 -0.91
N GLN A 195 -3.00 -22.69 -1.14
CA GLN A 195 -2.52 -23.97 -0.60
C GLN A 195 -1.74 -23.81 0.72
N LEU A 196 -1.54 -22.55 1.19
CA LEU A 196 -0.74 -22.26 2.36
C LEU A 196 -1.63 -22.08 3.60
N ASP A 197 -1.16 -22.55 4.75
CA ASP A 197 -1.72 -22.23 6.06
C ASP A 197 -1.40 -20.78 6.47
N ALA A 198 -1.95 -20.30 7.58
CA ALA A 198 -1.81 -18.91 7.98
C ALA A 198 -0.35 -18.47 8.21
N PRO A 199 0.51 -19.21 8.93
CA PRO A 199 1.93 -18.89 9.08
C PRO A 199 2.70 -18.90 7.77
N SER A 200 2.48 -19.92 6.93
CA SER A 200 3.14 -20.03 5.62
C SER A 200 2.72 -18.90 4.67
N ARG A 201 1.48 -18.39 4.78
CA ARG A 201 1.04 -17.22 4.03
C ARG A 201 1.80 -15.97 4.41
N GLN A 202 1.99 -15.70 5.71
CA GLN A 202 2.77 -14.55 6.16
C GLN A 202 4.22 -14.63 5.64
N LEU A 203 4.81 -15.81 5.72
CA LEU A 203 6.15 -16.05 5.21
C LEU A 203 6.24 -15.82 3.70
N HIS A 204 5.27 -16.33 2.95
CA HIS A 204 5.19 -16.12 1.50
C HIS A 204 4.99 -14.64 1.14
N GLU A 205 4.15 -13.91 1.87
CA GLU A 205 3.91 -12.47 1.68
C GLU A 205 5.20 -11.66 1.93
N ALA A 206 5.96 -11.98 2.98
CA ALA A 206 7.25 -11.32 3.26
C ALA A 206 8.31 -11.60 2.17
N TYR A 207 8.42 -12.85 1.71
CA TYR A 207 9.32 -13.19 0.61
C TYR A 207 8.89 -12.57 -0.73
N ALA A 208 7.58 -12.54 -1.01
CA ALA A 208 7.03 -11.94 -2.21
C ALA A 208 7.32 -10.43 -2.26
N ARG A 209 7.13 -9.73 -1.13
CA ARG A 209 7.51 -8.33 -0.97
C ARG A 209 9.00 -8.12 -1.25
N ALA A 210 9.86 -8.91 -0.59
CA ALA A 210 11.30 -8.82 -0.78
C ALA A 210 11.71 -9.04 -2.24
N LEU A 211 11.14 -10.05 -2.90
CA LEU A 211 11.43 -10.35 -4.30
C LEU A 211 11.04 -9.20 -5.23
N VAL A 212 9.80 -8.69 -5.12
CA VAL A 212 9.36 -7.59 -5.97
C VAL A 212 10.17 -6.33 -5.71
N GLN A 213 10.47 -6.00 -4.46
CA GLN A 213 11.32 -4.84 -4.11
C GLN A 213 12.70 -4.97 -4.74
N LEU A 214 13.38 -6.10 -4.56
CA LEU A 214 14.70 -6.34 -5.13
C LEU A 214 14.72 -6.25 -6.66
N LEU A 215 13.67 -6.73 -7.33
CA LEU A 215 13.54 -6.63 -8.79
C LEU A 215 13.22 -5.19 -9.26
N LEU A 216 12.51 -4.40 -8.46
CA LEU A 216 12.24 -2.98 -8.76
C LEU A 216 13.50 -2.11 -8.59
N ASP A 217 14.36 -2.45 -7.62
CA ASP A 217 15.54 -1.66 -7.24
C ASP A 217 16.72 -1.84 -8.23
N VAL A 218 16.69 -2.87 -9.10
CA VAL A 218 17.72 -3.00 -10.14
C VAL A 218 17.58 -1.92 -11.22
N PRO A 219 18.67 -1.55 -11.90
CA PRO A 219 18.62 -0.60 -13.01
C PRO A 219 17.58 -1.00 -14.07
N GLY A 220 16.59 -0.13 -14.32
CA GLY A 220 15.49 -0.41 -15.24
C GLY A 220 14.46 -1.44 -14.73
N GLY A 221 14.50 -1.80 -13.44
CA GLY A 221 13.68 -2.85 -12.84
C GLY A 221 12.18 -2.64 -13.04
N ARG A 222 11.68 -1.41 -12.91
CA ARG A 222 10.27 -1.08 -13.16
C ARG A 222 9.83 -1.47 -14.58
N LEU A 223 10.62 -1.10 -15.58
CA LEU A 223 10.33 -1.42 -16.97
C LEU A 223 10.42 -2.94 -17.22
N LYS A 224 11.45 -3.60 -16.68
CA LYS A 224 11.66 -5.04 -16.80
C LYS A 224 10.50 -5.83 -16.17
N ILE A 225 9.99 -5.40 -15.00
CA ILE A 225 8.80 -6.02 -14.38
C ILE A 225 7.56 -5.77 -15.22
N ALA A 226 7.36 -4.56 -15.76
CA ALA A 226 6.23 -4.27 -16.63
C ALA A 226 6.25 -5.16 -17.89
N GLN A 227 7.42 -5.35 -18.52
CA GLN A 227 7.59 -6.28 -19.64
C GLN A 227 7.33 -7.72 -19.23
N PHE A 228 7.88 -8.16 -18.10
CA PHE A 228 7.60 -9.49 -17.53
C PHE A 228 6.10 -9.75 -17.39
N ILE A 229 5.34 -8.77 -16.83
CA ILE A 229 3.88 -8.87 -16.69
C ILE A 229 3.21 -9.02 -18.06
N THR A 230 3.60 -8.21 -19.05
CA THR A 230 3.03 -8.24 -20.39
C THR A 230 3.32 -9.57 -21.11
N ASP A 231 4.47 -10.19 -20.85
CA ASP A 231 4.92 -11.40 -21.51
C ASP A 231 4.43 -12.69 -20.82
N LEU A 232 3.93 -12.62 -19.59
CA LEU A 232 3.40 -13.78 -18.83
C LEU A 232 2.45 -14.69 -19.62
N PRO A 233 1.54 -14.19 -20.48
CA PRO A 233 0.65 -15.06 -21.25
C PRO A 233 1.36 -15.98 -22.24
N ASP A 234 2.57 -15.65 -22.67
CA ASP A 234 3.38 -16.44 -23.61
C ASP A 234 4.56 -17.15 -22.93
N ALA A 235 4.67 -17.02 -21.62
CA ALA A 235 5.76 -17.59 -20.84
C ALA A 235 5.75 -19.13 -20.93
N PRO A 236 6.93 -19.79 -20.98
CA PRO A 236 7.06 -21.24 -21.16
C PRO A 236 6.69 -22.08 -19.93
N ASN A 237 6.03 -21.52 -18.92
CA ASN A 237 5.63 -22.16 -17.66
C ASN A 237 6.80 -22.55 -16.71
N ASP A 238 8.00 -22.10 -16.95
CA ASP A 238 9.10 -22.17 -16.00
C ASP A 238 9.32 -20.79 -15.35
N ALA A 239 8.71 -20.60 -14.19
CA ALA A 239 8.68 -19.31 -13.50
C ALA A 239 10.08 -18.73 -13.18
N VAL A 240 11.11 -19.57 -13.01
CA VAL A 240 12.49 -19.10 -12.77
C VAL A 240 13.14 -18.70 -14.08
N ALA A 241 12.96 -19.51 -15.12
CA ALA A 241 13.49 -19.22 -16.46
C ALA A 241 12.86 -17.92 -17.03
N ASP A 242 11.56 -17.72 -16.81
CA ASP A 242 10.84 -16.50 -17.22
C ASP A 242 11.40 -15.27 -16.54
N LEU A 243 11.69 -15.34 -15.23
CA LEU A 243 12.34 -14.27 -14.49
C LEU A 243 13.77 -14.02 -14.99
N GLN A 244 14.55 -15.08 -15.24
CA GLN A 244 15.92 -14.95 -15.77
C GLN A 244 15.94 -14.30 -17.15
N ALA A 245 14.97 -14.59 -18.01
CA ALA A 245 14.88 -13.99 -19.34
C ALA A 245 14.69 -12.46 -19.27
N HIS A 246 13.95 -11.95 -18.28
CA HIS A 246 13.73 -10.52 -18.08
C HIS A 246 14.81 -9.83 -17.23
N PHE A 247 15.52 -10.58 -16.39
CA PHE A 247 16.56 -10.11 -15.48
C PHE A 247 17.89 -10.86 -15.65
N PRO A 248 18.44 -11.00 -16.86
CA PRO A 248 19.63 -11.80 -17.12
C PRO A 248 20.88 -11.31 -16.39
N GLU A 249 21.03 -9.99 -16.25
CA GLU A 249 22.16 -9.37 -15.56
C GLU A 249 22.11 -9.58 -14.04
N THR A 250 20.91 -9.67 -13.48
CA THR A 250 20.67 -9.75 -12.04
C THR A 250 20.66 -11.21 -11.56
N LEU A 251 19.87 -12.05 -12.21
CA LEU A 251 19.71 -13.46 -11.84
C LEU A 251 20.83 -14.33 -12.41
N GLY A 252 21.39 -13.96 -13.57
CA GLY A 252 22.54 -14.63 -14.18
C GLY A 252 22.38 -16.15 -14.29
N HIS A 253 23.49 -16.87 -14.11
CA HIS A 253 23.49 -18.35 -14.11
C HIS A 253 23.22 -18.97 -12.73
N ALA A 254 23.09 -18.14 -11.68
CA ALA A 254 22.94 -18.62 -10.29
C ALA A 254 21.83 -17.87 -9.52
N PRO A 255 20.53 -17.98 -9.94
CA PRO A 255 19.44 -17.24 -9.31
C PRO A 255 19.27 -17.56 -7.82
N ALA A 256 19.52 -18.80 -7.42
CA ALA A 256 19.46 -19.21 -6.02
C ALA A 256 20.50 -18.50 -5.14
N LYS A 257 21.72 -18.30 -5.67
CA LYS A 257 22.80 -17.59 -4.95
C LYS A 257 22.48 -16.10 -4.86
N TRP A 258 22.04 -15.49 -5.94
CA TRP A 258 21.61 -14.10 -5.96
C TRP A 258 20.50 -13.88 -4.92
N TRP A 259 19.48 -14.72 -4.92
CA TRP A 259 18.35 -14.63 -3.99
C TRP A 259 18.82 -14.67 -2.53
N ALA A 260 19.59 -15.69 -2.17
CA ALA A 260 20.07 -15.84 -0.79
C ALA A 260 20.90 -14.63 -0.31
N LEU A 261 21.78 -14.10 -1.16
CA LEU A 261 22.58 -12.92 -0.85
C LEU A 261 21.71 -11.67 -0.74
N SER A 262 20.77 -11.47 -1.66
CA SER A 262 19.90 -10.30 -1.68
C SER A 262 18.96 -10.26 -0.47
N VAL A 263 18.38 -11.39 -0.07
CA VAL A 263 17.58 -11.47 1.16
C VAL A 263 18.44 -11.18 2.39
N ALA A 264 19.65 -11.71 2.45
CA ALA A 264 20.57 -11.43 3.55
C ALA A 264 20.94 -9.93 3.62
N GLN A 265 21.21 -9.30 2.48
CA GLN A 265 21.48 -7.86 2.39
C GLN A 265 20.26 -7.03 2.79
N LEU A 266 19.07 -7.35 2.25
CA LEU A 266 17.83 -6.66 2.58
C LEU A 266 17.53 -6.71 4.09
N SER A 267 17.68 -7.88 4.70
CA SER A 267 17.49 -8.05 6.15
C SER A 267 18.50 -7.27 6.99
N ALA A 268 19.69 -7.00 6.45
CA ALA A 268 20.70 -6.17 7.09
C ALA A 268 20.45 -4.67 6.87
N MET A 269 19.98 -4.27 5.69
CA MET A 269 19.68 -2.87 5.33
C MET A 269 18.50 -2.32 6.12
N ASP A 270 17.51 -3.13 6.40
CA ASP A 270 16.34 -2.77 7.22
C ASP A 270 16.70 -2.27 8.65
N ARG A 271 17.93 -2.52 9.10
CA ARG A 271 18.45 -1.92 10.34
C ARG A 271 18.68 -0.42 10.23
N TYR A 272 18.68 0.12 9.02
CA TYR A 272 18.99 1.52 8.74
C TYR A 272 17.84 2.28 8.07
N GLU A 273 16.67 1.66 7.90
CA GLU A 273 15.49 2.43 7.49
C GLU A 273 15.23 3.53 8.51
N THR A 274 15.25 4.76 8.03
CA THR A 274 14.91 5.92 8.85
C THR A 274 13.42 5.87 9.18
N LEU A 275 13.12 5.96 10.45
CA LEU A 275 11.75 6.07 10.93
C LEU A 275 11.09 7.34 10.37
N SER A 276 9.78 7.30 10.21
CA SER A 276 9.01 8.53 9.98
C SER A 276 9.21 9.52 11.13
N ALA A 277 8.89 10.79 10.91
CA ALA A 277 8.94 11.79 11.98
C ALA A 277 8.02 11.40 13.15
N GLU A 278 6.83 10.89 12.86
CA GLU A 278 5.84 10.43 13.85
C GLU A 278 6.33 9.24 14.65
N ASP A 279 6.84 8.22 13.97
CA ASP A 279 7.36 7.02 14.62
C ASP A 279 8.58 7.34 15.47
N THR A 280 9.45 8.25 15.00
CA THR A 280 10.61 8.73 15.78
C THR A 280 10.15 9.38 17.08
N VAL A 281 9.16 10.28 17.02
CA VAL A 281 8.60 10.94 18.21
C VAL A 281 7.96 9.92 19.14
N ALA A 282 7.13 9.02 18.62
CA ALA A 282 6.46 7.99 19.43
C ALA A 282 7.46 7.06 20.13
N GLN A 283 8.53 6.64 19.44
CA GLN A 283 9.57 5.82 20.03
C GLN A 283 10.43 6.61 21.02
N LEU A 284 10.77 7.86 20.72
CA LEU A 284 11.50 8.74 21.63
C LEU A 284 10.72 8.94 22.94
N ASP A 285 9.44 9.26 22.86
CA ASP A 285 8.59 9.47 24.04
C ASP A 285 8.43 8.19 24.86
N ARG A 286 8.43 7.02 24.22
CA ARG A 286 8.41 5.72 24.89
C ARG A 286 9.72 5.44 25.64
N VAL A 287 10.86 5.73 25.01
CA VAL A 287 12.18 5.50 25.60
C VAL A 287 12.45 6.47 26.77
N LEU A 288 11.95 7.71 26.65
CA LEU A 288 12.10 8.71 27.70
C LEU A 288 11.18 8.51 28.92
N ARG A 289 10.23 7.60 28.85
CA ARG A 289 9.43 7.11 29.99
C ARG A 289 10.00 5.80 30.48
N PHE A 290 10.67 5.81 31.60
CA PHE A 290 11.33 4.64 32.16
C PHE A 290 10.93 4.41 33.61
N SER A 291 10.88 3.16 34.01
CA SER A 291 10.44 2.76 35.32
C SER A 291 11.65 2.40 36.21
N ILE A 292 11.68 2.90 37.42
CA ILE A 292 12.72 2.58 38.41
C ILE A 292 12.07 1.97 39.64
N PRO A 293 12.56 0.80 40.11
CA PRO A 293 12.11 0.25 41.41
C PRO A 293 12.57 1.14 42.56
N ALA A 294 11.63 1.56 43.40
CA ALA A 294 11.89 2.28 44.61
C ALA A 294 12.35 1.31 45.75
N ARG A 295 12.86 1.86 46.87
CA ARG A 295 13.33 1.05 48.00
C ARG A 295 12.22 0.22 48.64
N ASP A 296 10.96 0.60 48.47
CA ASP A 296 9.77 -0.09 48.95
C ASP A 296 9.28 -1.23 48.02
N GLY A 297 10.06 -1.54 46.98
CA GLY A 297 9.71 -2.56 45.97
C GLY A 297 8.64 -2.10 44.94
N ARG A 298 8.11 -0.89 45.06
CA ARG A 298 7.15 -0.34 44.08
C ARG A 298 7.91 0.21 42.87
N VAL A 299 7.40 -0.10 41.69
CA VAL A 299 7.90 0.46 40.43
C VAL A 299 7.23 1.81 40.19
N ARG A 300 8.01 2.83 39.90
CA ARG A 300 7.51 4.17 39.56
C ARG A 300 8.11 4.61 38.23
N ASP A 301 7.28 5.29 37.46
CA ASP A 301 7.68 5.86 36.18
C ASP A 301 8.29 7.25 36.36
N TYR A 302 9.35 7.49 35.60
CA TYR A 302 10.12 8.73 35.59
C TYR A 302 10.41 9.15 34.17
N SER A 303 10.70 10.44 34.02
CA SER A 303 11.28 11.06 32.82
C SER A 303 12.64 11.66 33.12
N LEU A 304 13.41 12.08 32.13
CA LEU A 304 14.68 12.79 32.38
C LEU A 304 14.47 14.10 33.12
N GLY A 305 13.27 14.72 33.03
CA GLY A 305 12.90 15.91 33.80
C GLY A 305 12.87 15.69 35.32
N ASP A 306 12.67 14.44 35.77
CA ASP A 306 12.61 14.08 37.18
C ASP A 306 14.01 13.88 37.81
N TYR A 307 15.07 14.38 37.16
CA TYR A 307 16.47 14.19 37.52
C TYR A 307 16.83 14.60 38.97
N LYS A 308 15.99 15.34 39.68
CA LYS A 308 16.18 15.69 41.11
C LYS A 308 15.77 14.56 42.04
N THR A 309 14.91 13.66 41.60
CA THR A 309 14.26 12.65 42.43
C THR A 309 14.88 11.26 42.29
N PHE A 310 15.05 10.75 41.08
CA PHE A 310 15.45 9.37 40.81
C PHE A 310 16.96 9.08 40.94
N PRO A 311 17.92 10.01 40.83
CA PRO A 311 19.36 9.67 40.92
C PRO A 311 19.76 9.03 42.24
N LYS A 312 18.99 9.25 43.30
CA LYS A 312 19.21 8.68 44.64
C LYS A 312 18.76 7.21 44.76
N LEU A 313 18.07 6.68 43.76
CA LEU A 313 17.56 5.31 43.74
C LEU A 313 18.67 4.33 43.31
N PRO A 314 18.79 3.15 43.95
CA PRO A 314 19.91 2.23 43.67
C PRO A 314 19.98 1.72 42.24
N ALA A 315 18.84 1.54 41.55
CA ALA A 315 18.77 1.05 40.18
C ALA A 315 18.91 2.15 39.12
N SER A 316 18.92 3.44 39.48
CA SER A 316 18.87 4.57 38.54
C SER A 316 19.97 4.54 37.49
N ARG A 317 21.21 4.23 37.87
CA ARG A 317 22.36 4.19 36.96
C ARG A 317 22.22 3.10 35.89
N ALA A 318 21.71 1.93 36.26
CA ALA A 318 21.53 0.82 35.32
C ALA A 318 20.42 1.14 34.32
N VAL A 319 19.30 1.68 34.83
CA VAL A 319 18.16 2.08 33.98
C VAL A 319 18.57 3.21 33.02
N LEU A 320 19.29 4.23 33.50
CA LEU A 320 19.76 5.32 32.63
C LEU A 320 20.72 4.86 31.53
N ARG A 321 21.59 3.89 31.82
CA ARG A 321 22.44 3.28 30.80
C ARG A 321 21.62 2.53 29.76
N GLN A 322 20.59 1.81 30.18
CA GLN A 322 19.68 1.13 29.28
C GLN A 322 18.91 2.15 28.40
N VAL A 323 18.42 3.25 28.98
CA VAL A 323 17.80 4.36 28.25
C VAL A 323 18.80 4.93 27.23
N GLY A 324 20.05 5.16 27.65
CA GLY A 324 21.11 5.62 26.74
C GLY A 324 21.35 4.67 25.57
N GLN A 325 21.42 3.36 25.81
CA GLN A 325 21.55 2.37 24.76
C GLN A 325 20.37 2.38 23.79
N GLN A 326 19.13 2.50 24.30
CA GLN A 326 17.93 2.59 23.48
C GLN A 326 17.92 3.87 22.62
N LEU A 327 18.34 5.02 23.19
CA LEU A 327 18.49 6.27 22.47
C LEU A 327 19.57 6.21 21.39
N LEU A 328 20.69 5.52 21.64
CA LEU A 328 21.73 5.30 20.64
C LEU A 328 21.19 4.51 19.46
N LEU A 329 20.47 3.40 19.73
CA LEU A 329 19.82 2.58 18.69
C LEU A 329 18.75 3.37 17.93
N LEU A 330 17.95 4.17 18.63
CA LEU A 330 16.97 5.05 18.01
C LEU A 330 17.65 6.09 17.11
N GLY A 331 18.77 6.68 17.54
CA GLY A 331 19.52 7.69 16.79
C GLY A 331 19.97 7.22 15.40
N VAL A 332 20.30 5.93 15.24
CA VAL A 332 20.67 5.34 13.96
C VAL A 332 19.48 5.33 12.98
N ARG A 333 18.26 5.12 13.49
CA ARG A 333 17.02 4.99 12.71
C ARG A 333 16.16 6.25 12.70
N ALA A 334 16.44 7.22 13.57
CA ALA A 334 15.64 8.41 13.74
C ALA A 334 15.55 9.25 12.45
N HIS A 335 14.35 9.82 12.23
CA HIS A 335 14.14 10.80 11.17
C HIS A 335 15.20 11.91 11.27
N PRO A 336 15.80 12.36 10.16
CA PRO A 336 16.91 13.34 10.15
C PRO A 336 16.64 14.57 11.01
N SER A 337 15.41 15.11 10.97
CA SER A 337 15.03 16.30 11.76
C SER A 337 15.10 16.08 13.27
N TYR A 338 14.94 14.86 13.76
CA TYR A 338 14.93 14.53 15.19
C TYR A 338 16.26 13.97 15.70
N ARG A 339 17.25 13.70 14.85
CA ARG A 339 18.54 13.10 15.26
C ARG A 339 19.25 13.93 16.33
N THR A 340 19.24 15.24 16.19
CA THR A 340 19.84 16.17 17.19
C THR A 340 19.13 16.05 18.53
N ILE A 341 17.79 15.92 18.55
CA ILE A 341 17.01 15.75 19.78
C ILE A 341 17.32 14.41 20.44
N VAL A 342 17.41 13.33 19.67
CA VAL A 342 17.76 12.00 20.19
C VAL A 342 19.17 12.00 20.76
N GLN A 343 20.12 12.63 20.08
CA GLN A 343 21.51 12.76 20.52
C GLN A 343 21.62 13.56 21.84
N GLU A 344 20.94 14.69 21.96
CA GLU A 344 20.95 15.50 23.20
C GLU A 344 20.33 14.72 24.38
N ASN A 345 19.25 13.97 24.15
CA ASN A 345 18.66 13.12 25.18
C ASN A 345 19.59 11.97 25.59
N TYR A 346 20.33 11.38 24.63
CA TYR A 346 21.37 10.39 24.91
C TYR A 346 22.46 10.96 25.83
N GLU A 347 22.97 12.14 25.52
CA GLU A 347 23.99 12.80 26.35
C GLU A 347 23.49 13.16 27.73
N LEU A 348 22.22 13.58 27.84
CA LEU A 348 21.56 13.81 29.14
C LEU A 348 21.46 12.53 29.96
N ALA A 349 21.04 11.41 29.37
CA ALA A 349 20.96 10.12 30.04
C ALA A 349 22.35 9.66 30.54
N GLU A 350 23.39 9.81 29.70
CA GLU A 350 24.77 9.50 30.07
C GLU A 350 25.32 10.40 31.19
N MET A 351 25.03 11.70 31.15
CA MET A 351 25.41 12.63 32.22
C MET A 351 24.77 12.23 33.55
N LEU A 352 23.49 11.97 33.54
CA LEU A 352 22.72 11.55 34.73
C LEU A 352 23.17 10.18 35.26
N ALA A 353 23.51 9.23 34.37
CA ALA A 353 24.08 7.95 34.77
C ALA A 353 25.44 8.07 35.49
N ARG A 354 26.21 9.12 35.16
CA ARG A 354 27.48 9.49 35.83
C ARG A 354 27.27 10.34 37.08
N GLY A 355 26.01 10.67 37.43
CA GLY A 355 25.65 11.49 38.59
C GLY A 355 25.92 12.99 38.38
N LYS A 356 26.12 13.45 37.14
CA LYS A 356 26.31 14.86 36.81
C LYS A 356 24.95 15.51 36.57
N THR A 357 24.57 16.46 37.41
CA THR A 357 23.28 17.19 37.29
C THR A 357 23.46 18.64 36.88
N GLN A 358 24.70 19.10 36.80
CA GLN A 358 25.02 20.43 36.31
C GLN A 358 24.65 20.53 34.82
N TRP A 359 24.06 21.62 34.40
CA TRP A 359 23.61 21.90 33.02
C TRP A 359 22.42 21.05 32.50
N VAL A 360 21.83 20.18 33.34
CA VAL A 360 20.66 19.38 32.97
C VAL A 360 19.44 20.26 32.67
N PRO A 361 19.10 21.28 33.48
CA PRO A 361 17.96 22.16 33.21
C PRO A 361 18.08 22.87 31.85
N GLU A 362 19.23 23.46 31.58
CA GLU A 362 19.47 24.22 30.33
C GLU A 362 19.43 23.34 29.09
N ARG A 363 19.92 22.09 29.24
CA ARG A 363 19.86 21.11 28.15
C ARG A 363 18.44 20.60 27.92
N LEU A 364 17.67 20.35 28.95
CA LEU A 364 16.26 19.96 28.83
C LEU A 364 15.44 21.07 28.14
N GLU A 365 15.67 22.31 28.53
CA GLU A 365 15.03 23.46 27.89
C GLU A 365 15.41 23.57 26.41
N ARG A 366 16.69 23.37 26.09
CA ARG A 366 17.17 23.36 24.70
C ARG A 366 16.49 22.27 23.87
N VAL A 367 16.40 21.05 24.40
CA VAL A 367 15.72 19.93 23.75
C VAL A 367 14.24 20.25 23.52
N ALA A 368 13.56 20.82 24.51
CA ALA A 368 12.17 21.22 24.41
C ALA A 368 11.98 22.29 23.33
N ASN A 369 12.88 23.29 23.28
CA ASN A 369 12.85 24.34 22.26
C ASN A 369 13.10 23.79 20.86
N TYR A 370 14.07 22.88 20.65
CA TYR A 370 14.31 22.24 19.37
C TYR A 370 13.07 21.43 18.92
N ARG A 371 12.47 20.69 19.84
CA ARG A 371 11.25 19.93 19.55
C ARG A 371 10.11 20.85 19.12
N ALA A 372 9.87 21.93 19.85
CA ALA A 372 8.82 22.90 19.53
C ALA A 372 9.03 23.58 18.16
N VAL A 373 10.28 23.87 17.79
CA VAL A 373 10.62 24.43 16.47
C VAL A 373 10.28 23.43 15.36
N ILE A 374 10.72 22.16 15.49
CA ILE A 374 10.47 21.14 14.48
C ILE A 374 8.96 20.85 14.35
N GLU A 375 8.24 20.71 15.46
CA GLU A 375 6.80 20.49 15.46
C GLU A 375 6.02 21.65 14.82
N ARG A 376 6.50 22.87 14.96
CA ARG A 376 5.90 24.05 14.32
C ARG A 376 6.17 24.12 12.82
N GLN A 377 7.38 23.72 12.38
CA GLN A 377 7.78 23.78 10.98
C GLN A 377 7.27 22.59 10.17
N ARG A 378 7.01 21.46 10.82
CA ARG A 378 6.59 20.21 10.16
C ARG A 378 5.35 20.38 9.26
N PRO A 379 4.22 20.99 9.71
CA PRO A 379 3.06 21.16 8.82
C PRO A 379 3.39 21.95 7.56
N ALA A 380 4.21 22.98 7.68
CA ALA A 380 4.61 23.80 6.53
C ALA A 380 5.52 23.02 5.54
N ILE A 381 6.37 22.12 6.05
CA ILE A 381 7.21 21.24 5.22
C ILE A 381 6.35 20.16 4.54
N ASP A 382 5.43 19.55 5.28
CA ASP A 382 4.52 18.55 4.75
C ASP A 382 3.59 19.15 3.67
N ASP A 383 3.07 20.35 3.90
CA ASP A 383 2.28 21.10 2.92
C ASP A 383 3.09 21.46 1.67
N TYR A 384 4.35 21.87 1.85
CA TYR A 384 5.25 22.17 0.73
C TYR A 384 5.59 20.91 -0.08
N LEU A 385 5.90 19.81 0.58
CA LEU A 385 6.19 18.52 -0.11
C LEU A 385 4.95 17.99 -0.83
N ASN A 386 3.78 18.07 -0.23
CA ASN A 386 2.52 17.70 -0.87
C ASN A 386 2.23 18.60 -2.10
N TRP A 387 2.48 19.91 -1.98
CA TRP A 387 2.36 20.84 -3.09
C TRP A 387 3.39 20.53 -4.18
N TYR A 388 4.66 20.27 -3.81
CA TYR A 388 5.72 19.93 -4.75
C TYR A 388 5.42 18.62 -5.48
N GLU A 389 4.99 17.57 -4.78
CA GLU A 389 4.55 16.31 -5.40
C GLU A 389 3.35 16.51 -6.33
N ALA A 390 2.39 17.33 -5.94
CA ALA A 390 1.22 17.63 -6.77
C ALA A 390 1.57 18.42 -8.04
N THR A 391 2.57 19.31 -7.95
CA THR A 391 2.97 20.18 -9.09
C THR A 391 4.03 19.56 -9.99
N HIS A 392 4.89 18.66 -9.45
CA HIS A 392 5.97 18.02 -10.20
C HIS A 392 5.67 16.57 -10.61
N SER A 393 4.55 15.99 -10.15
CA SER A 393 4.06 14.75 -10.73
C SER A 393 3.58 15.05 -12.15
N ASN A 394 4.34 14.63 -13.15
CA ASN A 394 4.05 14.79 -14.59
C ASN A 394 2.76 14.03 -15.07
N THR A 395 1.77 13.91 -14.21
CA THR A 395 0.45 13.35 -14.48
C THR A 395 -0.59 14.45 -14.30
N THR A 396 -0.57 15.47 -15.14
CA THR A 396 -1.69 16.39 -15.28
C THR A 396 -2.87 15.64 -15.91
N SER A 397 -3.76 15.12 -15.10
CA SER A 397 -5.14 14.92 -15.55
C SER A 397 -5.75 16.31 -15.69
N GLY A 398 -6.28 16.64 -16.88
CA GLY A 398 -6.72 17.98 -17.27
C GLY A 398 -7.80 18.66 -16.39
N ALA A 399 -8.24 18.04 -15.30
CA ALA A 399 -9.13 18.64 -14.30
C ALA A 399 -8.38 19.51 -13.26
N PHE A 400 -7.06 19.39 -13.16
CA PHE A 400 -6.25 20.18 -12.19
C PHE A 400 -5.62 21.43 -12.79
N SER A 401 -5.50 21.54 -14.11
CA SER A 401 -4.90 22.72 -14.75
C SER A 401 -5.74 23.99 -14.52
N GLU A 402 -7.07 23.91 -14.58
CA GLU A 402 -7.95 25.05 -14.30
C GLU A 402 -7.91 25.49 -12.81
N ILE A 403 -7.71 24.54 -11.89
CA ILE A 403 -7.58 24.86 -10.45
C ILE A 403 -6.21 25.46 -10.14
N LEU A 404 -5.15 25.00 -10.80
CA LEU A 404 -3.80 25.56 -10.66
C LEU A 404 -3.69 26.97 -11.25
N GLU A 405 -4.29 27.24 -12.42
CA GLU A 405 -4.36 28.57 -12.99
C GLU A 405 -5.12 29.55 -12.08
N THR A 406 -6.24 29.10 -11.49
CA THR A 406 -7.02 29.91 -10.52
C THR A 406 -6.31 30.11 -9.20
N ALA A 407 -5.50 29.15 -8.75
CA ALA A 407 -4.70 29.23 -7.53
C ALA A 407 -3.49 30.14 -7.70
N ASP A 408 -2.84 30.15 -8.87
CA ASP A 408 -1.72 31.04 -9.19
C ASP A 408 -2.17 32.52 -9.29
N GLU A 409 -3.41 32.77 -9.74
CA GLU A 409 -4.00 34.11 -9.76
C GLU A 409 -4.43 34.61 -8.35
N ALA A 410 -4.76 33.69 -7.42
CA ALA A 410 -5.34 34.03 -6.12
C ALA A 410 -4.30 34.16 -4.98
N LEU A 411 -3.07 33.67 -5.15
CA LEU A 411 -2.06 33.72 -4.07
C LEU A 411 -1.22 35.00 -4.17
N PRO A 412 -1.22 35.86 -3.12
CA PRO A 412 -0.28 36.98 -3.05
C PRO A 412 1.14 36.42 -3.01
N ARG A 413 1.98 36.82 -3.96
CA ARG A 413 3.41 36.44 -3.99
C ARG A 413 4.05 36.71 -2.64
N ARG A 414 4.30 35.67 -1.87
CA ARG A 414 5.04 35.74 -0.62
C ARG A 414 6.46 36.14 -0.92
N ARG A 415 6.92 37.26 -0.34
CA ARG A 415 8.30 37.76 -0.39
C ARG A 415 9.04 37.42 0.91
N ASP A 416 9.00 36.16 1.33
CA ASP A 416 9.86 35.75 2.43
C ASP A 416 11.24 35.30 1.90
N PRO A 417 12.30 35.31 2.72
CA PRO A 417 13.66 34.96 2.28
C PRO A 417 13.82 33.54 1.77
N ILE A 418 12.92 32.62 2.16
CA ILE A 418 12.93 31.21 1.74
C ILE A 418 12.38 31.09 0.33
N SER A 419 11.29 31.76 0.01
CA SER A 419 10.72 31.81 -1.34
C SER A 419 11.71 32.41 -2.34
N VAL A 420 12.43 33.48 -1.96
CA VAL A 420 13.47 34.12 -2.81
C VAL A 420 14.64 33.17 -3.05
N TYR A 421 15.02 32.37 -2.04
CA TYR A 421 16.09 31.38 -2.18
C TYR A 421 15.68 30.21 -3.09
N LEU A 422 14.46 29.73 -2.98
CA LEU A 422 13.91 28.66 -3.82
C LEU A 422 13.77 29.09 -5.28
N ASP A 423 13.26 30.31 -5.53
CA ASP A 423 13.19 30.88 -6.87
C ASP A 423 14.58 31.03 -7.52
N SER A 424 15.62 31.28 -6.70
CA SER A 424 17.01 31.34 -7.19
C SER A 424 17.57 29.97 -7.55
N LEU A 425 17.14 28.90 -6.90
CA LEU A 425 17.51 27.52 -7.23
C LEU A 425 16.82 27.01 -8.51
N GLU A 426 15.57 27.38 -8.72
CA GLU A 426 14.83 27.03 -9.95
C GLU A 426 15.45 27.69 -11.20
N MET A 427 15.94 28.93 -11.08
CA MET A 427 16.65 29.60 -12.18
C MET A 427 18.03 29.01 -12.51
N GLN A 428 18.61 28.18 -11.63
CA GLN A 428 19.90 27.53 -11.85
C GLN A 428 19.76 26.13 -12.45
N THR A 429 18.55 25.57 -12.46
CA THR A 429 18.26 24.22 -12.94
C THR A 429 17.53 24.15 -14.28
N ASN A 430 17.16 25.29 -14.88
CA ASN A 430 16.70 25.48 -16.25
C ASN A 430 17.80 26.08 -17.09
#